data_e656d981028ac987509e8470be881696
#
_entry.id   e656d981028ac987509e8470be881696
#
_cell.length_a   1.000
_cell.length_b   1.000
_cell.length_c   1.000
_cell.angle_alpha   90.00
_cell.angle_beta   90.00
_cell.angle_gamma   90.00
#
_symmetry.space_group_name_H-M   'P 1'
#
loop_
_entity.id
_entity.type
_entity.pdbx_description
1 polymer ?
#
loop_
_entity_poly.entity_id
_entity_poly.type
_entity_poly.pdbx_seq_one_letter_code
_entity_poly.pdbx_strand_id
1 'polypeptide(L)'
;MKPVQELVDPQRRRILLALAGFCAIPAYAASAQATPPRSFNLRIERRRLAAGAATLRVTKGETVELNWSSDETAAIHLHGYNLEAHLEPGKTVVMKFEAYATGRFPLVAHGYGAETTGRSKDKAHKETALLYLEVHPR
;
A
#
# COMPACT_ATOMS: atom_id res chain seq x y z
N MET A 1 99.48 -2.01 15.03
CA MET A 1 98.44 -3.06 14.91
C MET A 1 97.13 -2.37 14.62
N LYS A 2 96.56 -2.58 13.46
CA LYS A 2 95.36 -1.93 12.98
C LYS A 2 94.13 -2.77 13.32
N PRO A 3 93.04 -2.22 13.85
CA PRO A 3 91.78 -2.94 13.90
C PRO A 3 91.03 -2.84 12.56
N VAL A 4 90.57 -3.95 12.11
CA VAL A 4 89.77 -4.13 10.90
C VAL A 4 88.38 -3.50 11.13
N GLN A 5 88.07 -2.47 10.29
CA GLN A 5 86.73 -1.94 10.22
C GLN A 5 85.84 -2.89 9.37
N GLU A 6 84.91 -3.51 9.99
CA GLU A 6 83.87 -4.31 9.34
C GLU A 6 82.86 -3.35 8.74
N LEU A 7 82.78 -3.33 7.42
CA LEU A 7 81.87 -2.51 6.66
C LEU A 7 80.49 -3.15 6.67
N VAL A 8 79.58 -2.70 7.55
CA VAL A 8 78.18 -3.13 7.56
C VAL A 8 77.45 -2.45 6.43
N ASP A 9 77.08 -3.21 5.44
CA ASP A 9 76.27 -2.83 4.28
C ASP A 9 74.83 -2.49 4.67
N PRO A 10 74.29 -1.28 4.47
CA PRO A 10 72.96 -0.89 4.87
C PRO A 10 71.89 -1.15 3.80
N GLN A 11 72.11 -1.96 2.79
CA GLN A 11 71.25 -2.04 1.62
C GLN A 11 70.28 -3.26 1.56
N ARG A 12 70.00 -3.91 2.64
CA ARG A 12 69.08 -5.05 2.59
C ARG A 12 67.91 -4.96 3.58
N ARG A 13 67.21 -3.83 3.66
CA ARG A 13 65.84 -3.82 4.20
C ARG A 13 64.86 -3.52 3.09
N ARG A 14 64.53 -4.54 2.30
CA ARG A 14 63.35 -4.52 1.45
C ARG A 14 62.15 -4.67 2.34
N ILE A 15 61.51 -3.56 2.68
CA ILE A 15 60.21 -3.49 3.31
C ILE A 15 59.19 -3.90 2.24
N LEU A 16 58.68 -5.13 2.32
CA LEU A 16 57.51 -5.57 1.59
C LEU A 16 56.27 -4.86 2.18
N LEU A 17 55.91 -3.71 1.60
CA LEU A 17 54.61 -3.12 1.81
C LEU A 17 53.56 -3.96 1.09
N ALA A 18 52.93 -4.87 1.83
CA ALA A 18 51.74 -5.57 1.37
C ALA A 18 50.57 -4.55 1.31
N LEU A 19 50.27 -4.08 0.10
CA LEU A 19 49.01 -3.36 -0.16
C LEU A 19 47.85 -4.36 -0.02
N ALA A 20 47.26 -4.41 1.17
CA ALA A 20 45.97 -5.03 1.36
C ALA A 20 44.93 -4.10 0.71
N GLY A 21 44.61 -4.39 -0.55
CA GLY A 21 43.51 -3.75 -1.25
C GLY A 21 42.18 -4.11 -0.57
N PHE A 22 41.67 -3.20 0.25
CA PHE A 22 40.34 -3.29 0.83
C PHE A 22 39.33 -3.01 -0.30
N CYS A 23 38.86 -4.10 -0.94
CA CYS A 23 37.80 -4.05 -1.94
C CYS A 23 36.50 -3.74 -1.22
N ALA A 24 36.17 -2.46 -1.05
CA ALA A 24 34.88 -2.01 -0.57
C ALA A 24 33.84 -2.33 -1.66
N ILE A 25 33.11 -3.42 -1.47
CA ILE A 25 31.95 -3.75 -2.30
C ILE A 25 30.84 -2.76 -1.88
N PRO A 26 30.40 -1.85 -2.75
CA PRO A 26 29.26 -1.00 -2.43
C PRO A 26 28.03 -1.94 -2.31
N ALA A 27 27.50 -2.04 -1.11
CA ALA A 27 26.20 -2.66 -0.88
C ALA A 27 25.15 -1.76 -1.55
N TYR A 28 24.76 -2.10 -2.77
CA TYR A 28 23.56 -1.52 -3.39
C TYR A 28 22.38 -1.98 -2.56
N ALA A 29 21.94 -1.12 -1.65
CA ALA A 29 20.64 -1.27 -1.01
C ALA A 29 19.59 -1.15 -2.13
N ALA A 30 19.06 -2.30 -2.57
CA ALA A 30 17.93 -2.34 -3.46
C ALA A 30 16.76 -1.69 -2.72
N SER A 31 16.50 -0.42 -2.98
CA SER A 31 15.29 0.24 -2.53
C SER A 31 14.12 -0.51 -3.13
N ALA A 32 13.41 -1.28 -2.31
CA ALA A 32 12.14 -1.88 -2.69
C ALA A 32 11.20 -0.73 -3.05
N GLN A 33 11.06 -0.44 -4.33
CA GLN A 33 10.12 0.55 -4.82
C GLN A 33 8.72 0.02 -4.52
N ALA A 34 8.04 0.65 -3.57
CA ALA A 34 6.65 0.35 -3.27
C ALA A 34 5.83 0.61 -4.55
N THR A 35 5.16 -0.41 -5.05
CA THR A 35 4.24 -0.27 -6.17
C THR A 35 3.17 0.77 -5.79
N PRO A 36 2.90 1.77 -6.64
CA PRO A 36 1.88 2.75 -6.34
C PRO A 36 0.52 2.08 -6.16
N PRO A 37 -0.33 2.60 -5.26
CA PRO A 37 -1.66 2.03 -5.03
C PRO A 37 -2.52 2.13 -6.29
N ARG A 38 -3.35 1.11 -6.50
CA ARG A 38 -4.36 1.14 -7.54
C ARG A 38 -5.54 1.98 -7.06
N SER A 39 -5.69 3.17 -7.62
CA SER A 39 -6.65 4.16 -7.15
C SER A 39 -7.91 4.17 -8.03
N PHE A 40 -9.08 4.28 -7.38
CA PHE A 40 -10.39 4.39 -8.02
C PHE A 40 -11.16 5.56 -7.41
N ASN A 41 -11.73 6.42 -8.25
CA ASN A 41 -12.61 7.51 -7.84
C ASN A 41 -14.05 7.07 -7.99
N LEU A 42 -14.78 7.05 -6.88
CA LEU A 42 -16.13 6.52 -6.79
C LEU A 42 -17.07 7.62 -6.23
N ARG A 43 -18.08 7.95 -7.01
CA ARG A 43 -19.05 8.97 -6.65
C ARG A 43 -20.45 8.38 -6.54
N ILE A 44 -21.09 8.64 -5.43
CA ILE A 44 -22.48 8.27 -5.19
C ILE A 44 -23.35 9.51 -5.42
N GLU A 45 -24.34 9.39 -6.28
CA GLU A 45 -25.35 10.39 -6.54
C GLU A 45 -26.73 9.74 -6.52
N ARG A 46 -27.65 10.33 -5.77
CA ARG A 46 -29.02 9.80 -5.64
C ARG A 46 -29.02 8.30 -5.26
N ARG A 47 -28.13 7.93 -4.34
CA ARG A 47 -27.99 6.55 -3.80
C ARG A 47 -27.53 5.51 -4.83
N ARG A 48 -26.88 5.95 -5.90
CA ARG A 48 -26.32 5.10 -6.97
C ARG A 48 -24.92 5.53 -7.32
N LEU A 49 -24.16 4.63 -7.86
CA LEU A 49 -22.85 4.99 -8.43
C LEU A 49 -23.06 5.86 -9.68
N ALA A 50 -22.52 7.09 -9.66
CA ALA A 50 -22.77 8.10 -10.70
C ALA A 50 -22.18 7.70 -12.07
N ALA A 51 -21.00 7.08 -12.04
CA ALA A 51 -20.31 6.51 -13.20
C ALA A 51 -19.36 5.42 -12.73
N GLY A 52 -19.19 4.40 -13.53
CA GLY A 52 -18.19 3.39 -13.23
C GLY A 52 -18.66 1.98 -13.51
N ALA A 53 -17.72 1.08 -13.45
CA ALA A 53 -17.95 -0.33 -13.60
C ALA A 53 -18.67 -0.87 -12.35
N ALA A 54 -19.64 -1.72 -12.55
CA ALA A 54 -20.27 -2.47 -11.46
C ALA A 54 -19.28 -3.42 -10.73
N THR A 55 -18.06 -3.52 -11.24
CA THR A 55 -16.99 -4.36 -10.71
C THR A 55 -15.63 -3.71 -10.88
N LEU A 56 -14.89 -3.60 -9.77
CA LEU A 56 -13.48 -3.21 -9.75
C LEU A 56 -12.63 -4.47 -9.76
N ARG A 57 -11.64 -4.56 -10.65
CA ARG A 57 -10.74 -5.71 -10.75
C ARG A 57 -9.35 -5.35 -10.30
N VAL A 58 -8.81 -6.12 -9.38
CA VAL A 58 -7.46 -5.98 -8.83
C VAL A 58 -6.82 -7.35 -8.68
N THR A 59 -5.51 -7.38 -8.43
CA THR A 59 -4.74 -8.60 -8.23
C THR A 59 -4.38 -8.75 -6.75
N LYS A 60 -4.36 -9.97 -6.25
CA LYS A 60 -3.94 -10.25 -4.86
C LYS A 60 -2.57 -9.64 -4.56
N GLY A 61 -2.48 -8.93 -3.43
CA GLY A 61 -1.29 -8.22 -2.97
C GLY A 61 -1.15 -6.79 -3.50
N GLU A 62 -2.08 -6.32 -4.37
CA GLU A 62 -2.11 -4.91 -4.72
C GLU A 62 -2.63 -4.07 -3.56
N THR A 63 -2.04 -2.90 -3.36
CA THR A 63 -2.62 -1.86 -2.50
C THR A 63 -3.69 -1.13 -3.29
N VAL A 64 -4.91 -1.12 -2.75
CA VAL A 64 -6.09 -0.50 -3.36
C VAL A 64 -6.45 0.75 -2.58
N GLU A 65 -6.84 1.79 -3.31
CA GLU A 65 -7.29 3.05 -2.76
C GLU A 65 -8.60 3.46 -3.41
N LEU A 66 -9.68 3.50 -2.63
CA LEU A 66 -11.01 3.89 -3.06
C LEU A 66 -11.30 5.29 -2.54
N ASN A 67 -11.38 6.27 -3.44
CA ASN A 67 -11.69 7.66 -3.12
C ASN A 67 -13.19 7.88 -3.30
N TRP A 68 -13.92 7.90 -2.18
CA TRP A 68 -15.35 8.03 -2.16
C TRP A 68 -15.82 9.46 -2.02
N SER A 69 -16.83 9.83 -2.75
CA SER A 69 -17.61 11.06 -2.56
C SER A 69 -19.11 10.77 -2.67
N SER A 70 -19.94 11.57 -2.00
CA SER A 70 -21.39 11.39 -1.99
C SER A 70 -22.10 12.73 -1.94
N ASP A 71 -23.31 12.79 -2.48
CA ASP A 71 -24.23 13.94 -2.38
C ASP A 71 -25.04 13.92 -1.07
N GLU A 72 -25.05 12.81 -0.35
CA GLU A 72 -25.68 12.69 0.96
C GLU A 72 -24.82 11.85 1.93
N THR A 73 -25.12 11.93 3.23
CA THR A 73 -24.48 11.09 4.25
C THR A 73 -24.78 9.63 3.97
N ALA A 74 -23.75 8.78 4.02
CA ALA A 74 -23.86 7.34 3.85
C ALA A 74 -22.71 6.60 4.56
N ALA A 75 -22.89 5.32 4.81
CA ALA A 75 -21.82 4.43 5.24
C ALA A 75 -21.57 3.37 4.16
N ILE A 76 -20.31 3.22 3.76
CA ILE A 76 -19.87 2.20 2.80
C ILE A 76 -19.22 1.07 3.55
N HIS A 77 -19.64 -0.14 3.27
CA HIS A 77 -19.09 -1.35 3.87
C HIS A 77 -18.56 -2.29 2.78
N LEU A 78 -17.25 -2.62 2.86
CA LEU A 78 -16.63 -3.66 2.05
C LEU A 78 -16.71 -4.99 2.80
N HIS A 79 -17.64 -5.83 2.40
CA HIS A 79 -17.80 -7.16 2.99
C HIS A 79 -16.59 -8.06 2.69
N GLY A 80 -16.25 -8.92 3.64
CA GLY A 80 -15.09 -9.81 3.54
C GLY A 80 -13.75 -9.19 3.93
N TYR A 81 -13.64 -7.86 3.88
CA TYR A 81 -12.49 -7.11 4.39
C TYR A 81 -12.79 -6.42 5.72
N ASN A 82 -14.05 -6.38 6.14
CA ASN A 82 -14.51 -5.71 7.35
C ASN A 82 -14.08 -4.25 7.44
N LEU A 83 -14.15 -3.54 6.31
CA LEU A 83 -13.81 -2.13 6.19
C LEU A 83 -15.08 -1.31 6.03
N GLU A 84 -15.14 -0.20 6.75
CA GLU A 84 -16.24 0.75 6.70
C GLU A 84 -15.71 2.16 6.51
N ALA A 85 -16.44 2.98 5.74
CA ALA A 85 -16.17 4.39 5.54
C ALA A 85 -17.45 5.19 5.67
N HIS A 86 -17.42 6.25 6.49
CA HIS A 86 -18.53 7.18 6.63
C HIS A 86 -18.34 8.36 5.69
N LEU A 87 -19.33 8.58 4.83
CA LEU A 87 -19.35 9.64 3.84
C LEU A 87 -20.18 10.82 4.34
N GLU A 88 -19.70 12.02 4.07
CA GLU A 88 -20.42 13.26 4.28
C GLU A 88 -20.51 14.02 2.95
N PRO A 89 -21.63 14.75 2.72
CA PRO A 89 -21.79 15.52 1.49
C PRO A 89 -20.64 16.50 1.26
N GLY A 90 -20.10 16.49 0.04
CA GLY A 90 -19.04 17.42 -0.36
C GLY A 90 -17.64 17.09 0.16
N LYS A 91 -17.48 15.99 0.89
CA LYS A 91 -16.17 15.49 1.34
C LYS A 91 -15.74 14.24 0.58
N THR A 92 -14.43 14.09 0.38
CA THR A 92 -13.85 12.87 -0.13
C THR A 92 -13.29 12.05 1.02
N VAL A 93 -13.65 10.76 1.07
CA VAL A 93 -13.14 9.81 2.07
C VAL A 93 -12.34 8.74 1.36
N VAL A 94 -11.14 8.46 1.86
CA VAL A 94 -10.23 7.48 1.27
C VAL A 94 -10.27 6.19 2.08
N MET A 95 -10.63 5.09 1.42
CA MET A 95 -10.53 3.73 1.96
C MET A 95 -9.33 3.04 1.31
N LYS A 96 -8.28 2.78 2.09
CA LYS A 96 -7.03 2.17 1.61
C LYS A 96 -6.79 0.83 2.28
N PHE A 97 -6.47 -0.20 1.49
CA PHE A 97 -6.24 -1.55 1.99
C PHE A 97 -5.39 -2.36 1.01
N GLU A 98 -4.88 -3.49 1.49
CA GLU A 98 -4.24 -4.50 0.65
C GLU A 98 -5.27 -5.56 0.23
N ALA A 99 -5.27 -5.93 -1.03
CA ALA A 99 -6.12 -7.00 -1.57
C ALA A 99 -5.55 -8.38 -1.21
N TYR A 100 -5.67 -8.80 0.06
CA TYR A 100 -5.04 -10.01 0.59
C TYR A 100 -5.80 -11.32 0.26
N ALA A 101 -7.10 -11.25 0.02
CA ALA A 101 -7.95 -12.41 -0.26
C ALA A 101 -8.48 -12.38 -1.69
N THR A 102 -8.39 -13.51 -2.40
CA THR A 102 -9.01 -13.66 -3.72
C THR A 102 -10.51 -13.91 -3.61
N GLY A 103 -11.29 -13.42 -4.57
CA GLY A 103 -12.73 -13.59 -4.58
C GLY A 103 -13.49 -12.38 -5.07
N ARG A 104 -14.80 -12.40 -4.89
CA ARG A 104 -15.70 -11.31 -5.24
C ARG A 104 -16.40 -10.79 -3.98
N PHE A 105 -16.16 -9.53 -3.67
CA PHE A 105 -16.57 -8.88 -2.43
C PHE A 105 -17.53 -7.73 -2.72
N PRO A 106 -18.76 -7.73 -2.16
CA PRO A 106 -19.69 -6.63 -2.36
C PRO A 106 -19.29 -5.40 -1.55
N LEU A 107 -19.42 -4.24 -2.17
CA LEU A 107 -19.44 -2.94 -1.50
C LEU A 107 -20.88 -2.47 -1.41
N VAL A 108 -21.34 -2.30 -0.19
CA VAL A 108 -22.74 -1.93 0.12
C VAL A 108 -22.73 -0.54 0.73
N ALA A 109 -23.73 0.27 0.37
CA ALA A 109 -23.99 1.53 1.04
C ALA A 109 -25.30 1.46 1.81
N HIS A 110 -25.27 2.02 3.01
CA HIS A 110 -26.44 2.11 3.89
C HIS A 110 -26.44 3.42 4.68
N GLY A 111 -27.51 3.66 5.47
CA GLY A 111 -27.58 4.85 6.33
C GLY A 111 -27.70 6.17 5.59
N TYR A 112 -28.23 6.17 4.38
CA TYR A 112 -28.41 7.39 3.61
C TYR A 112 -29.27 8.42 4.33
N GLY A 113 -28.75 9.67 4.44
CA GLY A 113 -29.46 10.78 5.04
C GLY A 113 -29.69 10.67 6.55
N ALA A 114 -29.17 9.63 7.20
CA ALA A 114 -29.24 9.49 8.64
C ALA A 114 -28.12 10.32 9.29
N GLU A 115 -28.48 11.17 10.25
CA GLU A 115 -27.51 11.67 11.19
C GLU A 115 -26.90 10.49 11.94
N THR A 116 -25.58 10.49 12.12
CA THR A 116 -24.79 9.43 12.76
C THR A 116 -25.06 9.31 14.27
N THR A 117 -26.28 9.43 14.70
CA THR A 117 -26.70 9.13 16.07
C THR A 117 -27.20 7.70 16.13
N GLY A 118 -26.28 6.83 16.57
CA GLY A 118 -26.45 5.41 16.76
C GLY A 118 -27.81 4.98 17.27
N ARG A 119 -28.63 4.44 16.40
CA ARG A 119 -29.64 3.40 16.66
C ARG A 119 -30.44 3.12 15.40
N SER A 120 -29.89 2.41 14.46
CA SER A 120 -30.71 1.65 13.51
C SER A 120 -30.77 0.20 13.94
N LYS A 121 -31.70 -0.09 14.88
CA LYS A 121 -32.19 -1.46 15.06
C LYS A 121 -33.10 -1.79 13.88
N ASP A 122 -32.71 -2.83 13.17
CA ASP A 122 -33.59 -3.81 12.52
C ASP A 122 -34.69 -3.28 11.60
N LYS A 123 -34.30 -2.91 10.37
CA LYS A 123 -35.08 -3.37 9.22
C LYS A 123 -34.09 -3.99 8.26
N ALA A 124 -34.27 -5.29 7.99
CA ALA A 124 -33.56 -6.02 6.95
C ALA A 124 -33.94 -5.38 5.60
N HIS A 125 -33.34 -4.21 5.33
CA HIS A 125 -33.33 -3.66 4.00
C HIS A 125 -32.46 -4.60 3.20
N LYS A 126 -33.00 -5.17 2.15
CA LYS A 126 -32.25 -5.96 1.16
C LYS A 126 -31.08 -5.09 0.72
N GLU A 127 -29.93 -5.31 1.34
CA GLU A 127 -28.71 -4.56 1.05
C GLU A 127 -28.34 -4.85 -0.40
N THR A 128 -28.44 -3.81 -1.24
CA THR A 128 -28.06 -3.94 -2.64
C THR A 128 -26.63 -3.45 -2.78
N ALA A 129 -25.77 -4.32 -3.30
CA ALA A 129 -24.40 -3.93 -3.57
C ALA A 129 -24.36 -2.78 -4.59
N LEU A 130 -23.60 -1.72 -4.28
CA LEU A 130 -23.32 -0.64 -5.22
C LEU A 130 -22.43 -1.13 -6.34
N LEU A 131 -21.42 -1.92 -5.96
CA LEU A 131 -20.44 -2.52 -6.88
C LEU A 131 -19.76 -3.71 -6.20
N TYR A 132 -18.94 -4.41 -6.94
CA TYR A 132 -18.14 -5.55 -6.45
C TYR A 132 -16.64 -5.27 -6.64
N LEU A 133 -15.85 -5.69 -5.67
CA LEU A 133 -14.41 -5.84 -5.79
C LEU A 133 -14.10 -7.29 -6.17
N GLU A 134 -13.49 -7.51 -7.32
CA GLU A 134 -12.95 -8.81 -7.73
C GLU A 134 -11.43 -8.82 -7.56
N VAL A 135 -10.96 -9.73 -6.72
CA VAL A 135 -9.53 -9.92 -6.48
C VAL A 135 -9.09 -11.22 -7.16
N HIS A 136 -8.29 -11.08 -8.19
CA HIS A 136 -7.74 -12.19 -8.96
C HIS A 136 -6.45 -12.72 -8.32
N PRO A 137 -6.14 -14.02 -8.43
CA PRO A 137 -4.83 -14.54 -8.05
C PRO A 137 -3.72 -13.90 -8.90
N ARG A 138 -2.49 -13.93 -8.37
CA ARG A 138 -1.28 -13.58 -9.12
C ARG A 138 -0.93 -14.65 -10.11
#